data_ab73ed1405850903d2992f12d64c10ca
#
_entry.id   ab73ed1405850903d2992f12d64c10ca
#
_cell.length_a   1.000
_cell.length_b   1.000
_cell.length_c   1.000
_cell.angle_alpha   90.00
_cell.angle_beta   90.00
_cell.angle_gamma   90.00
#
_symmetry.space_group_name_H-M   'P 1'
#
loop_
_entity.id
_entity.type
_entity.pdbx_description
1 polymer ?
#
loop_
_entity_poly.entity_id
_entity_poly.type
_entity_poly.pdbx_seq_one_letter_code
_entity_poly.pdbx_strand_id
1 'polypeptide(L)'
;IIYTSGTTGTPKGVMHAHSSIVFNFLGHAAQQVMNSSHRYLSFLPLCHIYERTMNYEFQSLGISIYYAENMGTIARDLKDIQADGFCAVPRVIEMMYKKLEDAGKSLTGIKKIIYKWAWNFGNTFDYENLTLWRVTLNKLFDKLVYSKWRANLGGHEMLIVTGGSSIRACIIRLFSAAKMYIYEGYGLTETAPVIAVNNPKDRIRKIGTVGKIMEGTEVMFAPDGEILTRGPHVMMGYYKDPEATREAIDSDGWFHTGDVGEMVNGIFLRITDRKKEIFKLSNGKYVAPQLVENKLNESPYIESSLVIGSNEKVASAIIIPNGVLVQDWAAHHKMVFQDMDNLYTTKEVNDLIRKEIERINKSLAPHEQIKFFRLVDDEWTTANGLLSQTLKLRRAQLNKHYEKIIADIYSDSKGK
;
A
#
# COMPACT_ATOMS: atom_id res chain seq x y z
N ILE A 1 14.60 -22.28 2.23
CA ILE A 1 13.17 -22.36 2.58
C ILE A 1 12.80 -21.07 3.31
N ILE A 2 11.69 -20.45 2.90
CA ILE A 2 11.13 -19.24 3.53
C ILE A 2 9.67 -19.52 3.84
N TYR A 3 9.26 -19.29 5.08
CA TYR A 3 7.88 -19.55 5.51
C TYR A 3 6.96 -18.38 5.24
N THR A 4 5.77 -18.67 4.73
CA THR A 4 4.67 -17.69 4.57
C THR A 4 3.63 -17.92 5.64
N SER A 5 2.97 -16.86 6.08
CA SER A 5 1.77 -16.94 6.93
C SER A 5 0.55 -17.35 6.09
N GLY A 6 0.48 -18.59 5.61
CA GLY A 6 -0.61 -19.05 4.73
C GLY A 6 -1.98 -18.49 5.08
N THR A 7 -2.79 -18.18 4.09
CA THR A 7 -4.19 -17.70 4.26
C THR A 7 -5.08 -18.69 5.02
N THR A 8 -4.66 -19.94 5.12
CA THR A 8 -5.31 -21.03 5.86
C THR A 8 -4.86 -21.15 7.32
N GLY A 9 -3.94 -20.28 7.79
CA GLY A 9 -3.46 -20.27 9.17
C GLY A 9 -2.22 -21.11 9.45
N THR A 10 -1.93 -22.15 8.67
CA THR A 10 -0.71 -22.95 8.81
C THR A 10 0.38 -22.37 7.89
N PRO A 11 1.58 -22.02 8.43
CA PRO A 11 2.68 -21.52 7.61
C PRO A 11 3.16 -22.57 6.60
N LYS A 12 3.34 -22.16 5.34
CA LYS A 12 3.90 -23.03 4.28
C LYS A 12 5.36 -22.66 4.04
N GLY A 13 6.23 -23.66 3.94
CA GLY A 13 7.65 -23.47 3.66
C GLY A 13 7.91 -23.42 2.14
N VAL A 14 8.13 -22.23 1.59
CA VAL A 14 8.44 -22.03 0.18
C VAL A 14 9.90 -22.41 -0.11
N MET A 15 10.12 -23.31 -1.04
CA MET A 15 11.46 -23.77 -1.45
C MET A 15 11.92 -23.02 -2.69
N HIS A 16 13.05 -22.32 -2.59
CA HIS A 16 13.71 -21.66 -3.72
C HIS A 16 15.03 -22.33 -4.08
N ALA A 17 15.32 -22.43 -5.36
CA ALA A 17 16.64 -22.69 -5.86
C ALA A 17 17.50 -21.42 -5.82
N HIS A 18 18.82 -21.55 -5.76
CA HIS A 18 19.71 -20.39 -5.91
C HIS A 18 19.47 -19.66 -7.24
N SER A 19 19.21 -20.41 -8.32
CA SER A 19 18.90 -19.85 -9.63
C SER A 19 17.68 -18.90 -9.62
N SER A 20 16.61 -19.23 -8.87
CA SER A 20 15.42 -18.40 -8.78
C SER A 20 15.73 -17.05 -8.11
N ILE A 21 16.48 -17.08 -7.02
CA ILE A 21 16.87 -15.86 -6.28
C ILE A 21 17.83 -15.02 -7.11
N VAL A 22 18.83 -15.65 -7.74
CA VAL A 22 19.83 -14.97 -8.59
C VAL A 22 19.15 -14.34 -9.81
N PHE A 23 18.28 -15.06 -10.50
CA PHE A 23 17.50 -14.52 -11.61
C PHE A 23 16.72 -13.27 -11.18
N ASN A 24 16.06 -13.34 -10.02
CA ASN A 24 15.18 -12.26 -9.56
C ASN A 24 15.98 -11.01 -9.21
N PHE A 25 17.03 -11.11 -8.38
CA PHE A 25 17.78 -9.91 -8.00
C PHE A 25 18.61 -9.34 -9.15
N LEU A 26 19.15 -10.14 -10.07
CA LEU A 26 19.84 -9.62 -11.25
C LEU A 26 18.89 -8.91 -12.21
N GLY A 27 17.69 -9.48 -12.43
CA GLY A 27 16.66 -8.84 -13.26
C GLY A 27 16.19 -7.52 -12.68
N HIS A 28 16.07 -7.40 -11.35
CA HIS A 28 15.73 -6.17 -10.68
C HIS A 28 16.91 -5.18 -10.66
N ALA A 29 18.13 -5.64 -10.40
CA ALA A 29 19.35 -4.83 -10.44
C ALA A 29 19.57 -4.15 -11.80
N ALA A 30 19.22 -4.83 -12.91
CA ALA A 30 19.28 -4.25 -14.25
C ALA A 30 18.39 -3.00 -14.44
N GLN A 31 17.38 -2.84 -13.59
CA GLN A 31 16.43 -1.72 -13.61
C GLN A 31 16.78 -0.61 -12.60
N GLN A 32 17.82 -0.79 -11.78
CA GLN A 32 18.25 0.17 -10.78
C GLN A 32 19.07 1.32 -11.37
N VAL A 33 19.01 2.45 -10.67
CA VAL A 33 19.90 3.61 -10.88
C VAL A 33 20.98 3.70 -9.81
N MET A 34 20.87 2.91 -8.74
CA MET A 34 21.85 2.86 -7.65
C MET A 34 23.07 2.06 -8.06
N ASN A 35 24.22 2.43 -7.51
CA ASN A 35 25.53 1.82 -7.75
C ASN A 35 26.38 1.84 -6.47
N SER A 36 27.63 1.41 -6.55
CA SER A 36 28.56 1.27 -5.41
C SER A 36 28.86 2.56 -4.62
N SER A 37 28.50 3.74 -5.13
CA SER A 37 28.65 5.00 -4.40
C SER A 37 27.49 5.30 -3.45
N HIS A 38 26.39 4.54 -3.54
CA HIS A 38 25.18 4.77 -2.78
C HIS A 38 25.15 3.98 -1.47
N ARG A 39 24.30 4.44 -0.56
CA ARG A 39 24.06 3.87 0.78
C ARG A 39 22.60 3.47 0.92
N TYR A 40 22.38 2.27 1.38
CA TYR A 40 21.07 1.68 1.59
C TYR A 40 20.85 1.38 3.08
N LEU A 41 19.65 1.74 3.62
CA LEU A 41 19.25 1.37 4.96
C LEU A 41 18.31 0.16 4.89
N SER A 42 18.74 -0.96 5.46
CA SER A 42 17.98 -2.19 5.63
C SER A 42 17.33 -2.21 7.01
N PHE A 43 16.01 -2.39 7.08
CA PHE A 43 15.26 -2.48 8.34
C PHE A 43 14.09 -3.45 8.30
N LEU A 44 13.71 -3.95 7.13
CA LEU A 44 12.70 -5.00 7.06
C LEU A 44 13.31 -6.34 7.50
N PRO A 45 12.48 -7.30 8.00
CA PRO A 45 13.00 -8.57 8.49
C PRO A 45 13.65 -9.40 7.38
N LEU A 46 14.92 -9.80 7.57
CA LEU A 46 15.67 -10.64 6.63
C LEU A 46 15.14 -12.08 6.50
N CYS A 47 14.20 -12.50 7.36
CA CYS A 47 13.47 -13.75 7.22
C CYS A 47 12.39 -13.69 6.12
N HIS A 48 12.04 -12.48 5.63
CA HIS A 48 11.15 -12.29 4.49
C HIS A 48 11.94 -12.22 3.19
N ILE A 49 11.40 -12.85 2.13
CA ILE A 49 12.06 -12.93 0.82
C ILE A 49 12.35 -11.54 0.24
N TYR A 50 11.48 -10.57 0.46
CA TYR A 50 11.62 -9.22 -0.10
C TYR A 50 12.93 -8.57 0.35
N GLU A 51 13.11 -8.34 1.64
CA GLU A 51 14.33 -7.69 2.15
C GLU A 51 15.58 -8.53 1.90
N ARG A 52 15.46 -9.86 2.02
CA ARG A 52 16.57 -10.78 1.75
C ARG A 52 17.08 -10.66 0.32
N THR A 53 16.18 -10.68 -0.66
CA THR A 53 16.55 -10.58 -2.08
C THR A 53 17.12 -9.19 -2.42
N MET A 54 16.55 -8.12 -1.86
CA MET A 54 17.09 -6.78 -2.03
C MET A 54 18.49 -6.63 -1.43
N ASN A 55 18.78 -7.27 -0.29
CA ASN A 55 20.13 -7.30 0.27
C ASN A 55 21.12 -7.99 -0.68
N TYR A 56 20.77 -9.12 -1.29
CA TYR A 56 21.62 -9.77 -2.29
C TYR A 56 21.85 -8.90 -3.53
N GLU A 57 20.81 -8.22 -3.99
CA GLU A 57 20.91 -7.26 -5.08
C GLU A 57 21.89 -6.14 -4.78
N PHE A 58 21.71 -5.45 -3.64
CA PHE A 58 22.57 -4.32 -3.28
C PHE A 58 24.01 -4.75 -3.02
N GLN A 59 24.25 -5.94 -2.46
CA GLN A 59 25.57 -6.55 -2.38
C GLN A 59 26.18 -6.78 -3.77
N SER A 60 25.40 -7.28 -4.73
CA SER A 60 25.88 -7.52 -6.10
C SER A 60 26.25 -6.25 -6.84
N LEU A 61 25.64 -5.12 -6.48
CA LEU A 61 25.92 -3.79 -7.02
C LEU A 61 27.04 -3.04 -6.25
N GLY A 62 27.58 -3.64 -5.19
CA GLY A 62 28.60 -3.03 -4.34
C GLY A 62 28.11 -1.88 -3.49
N ILE A 63 26.80 -1.78 -3.27
CA ILE A 63 26.17 -0.72 -2.47
C ILE A 63 26.45 -0.96 -0.98
N SER A 64 26.75 0.09 -0.23
CA SER A 64 26.96 0.03 1.21
C SER A 64 25.63 -0.18 1.93
N ILE A 65 25.46 -1.33 2.59
CA ILE A 65 24.24 -1.66 3.33
C ILE A 65 24.44 -1.38 4.83
N TYR A 66 23.55 -0.59 5.40
CA TYR A 66 23.48 -0.29 6.82
C TYR A 66 22.20 -0.93 7.39
N TYR A 67 22.29 -1.50 8.58
CA TYR A 67 21.15 -2.14 9.23
C TYR A 67 20.64 -1.28 10.38
N ALA A 68 19.35 -0.94 10.36
CA ALA A 68 18.74 -0.19 11.44
C ALA A 68 18.66 -1.04 12.71
N GLU A 69 18.88 -0.40 13.85
CA GLU A 69 18.81 -1.07 15.15
C GLU A 69 17.38 -1.57 15.47
N ASN A 70 16.39 -0.73 15.19
CA ASN A 70 14.97 -1.05 15.34
C ASN A 70 14.10 -0.05 14.56
N MET A 71 12.79 -0.30 14.51
CA MET A 71 11.83 0.55 13.79
C MET A 71 11.78 2.00 14.30
N GLY A 72 12.06 2.23 15.57
CA GLY A 72 12.06 3.58 16.17
C GLY A 72 13.27 4.44 15.76
N THR A 73 14.36 3.81 15.33
CA THR A 73 15.61 4.50 14.97
C THR A 73 15.70 4.86 13.49
N ILE A 74 14.80 4.34 12.64
CA ILE A 74 14.88 4.50 11.17
C ILE A 74 15.12 5.94 10.73
N ALA A 75 14.39 6.91 11.26
CA ALA A 75 14.53 8.32 10.84
C ALA A 75 15.91 8.91 11.23
N ARG A 76 16.42 8.54 12.41
CA ARG A 76 17.77 8.90 12.86
C ARG A 76 18.82 8.25 11.97
N ASP A 77 18.69 6.94 11.74
CA ASP A 77 19.67 6.15 11.00
C ASP A 77 19.73 6.60 9.53
N LEU A 78 18.57 6.88 8.87
CA LEU A 78 18.53 7.47 7.53
C LEU A 78 19.32 8.79 7.45
N LYS A 79 19.17 9.65 8.47
CA LYS A 79 19.85 10.93 8.54
C LYS A 79 21.35 10.77 8.79
N ASP A 80 21.73 9.89 9.72
CA ASP A 80 23.12 9.73 10.16
C ASP A 80 23.98 9.12 9.04
N ILE A 81 23.45 8.11 8.32
CA ILE A 81 24.17 7.50 7.20
C ILE A 81 23.97 8.26 5.89
N GLN A 82 23.08 9.24 5.84
CA GLN A 82 22.68 9.91 4.61
C GLN A 82 22.28 8.90 3.52
N ALA A 83 21.29 8.06 3.80
CA ALA A 83 20.87 7.00 2.91
C ALA A 83 20.32 7.55 1.59
N ASP A 84 20.69 6.90 0.48
CA ASP A 84 20.17 7.20 -0.87
C ASP A 84 18.90 6.43 -1.17
N GLY A 85 18.60 5.37 -0.39
CA GLY A 85 17.40 4.60 -0.56
C GLY A 85 17.15 3.56 0.54
N PHE A 86 15.92 3.03 0.53
CA PHE A 86 15.50 1.92 1.40
C PHE A 86 14.29 1.20 0.79
N CYS A 87 14.08 -0.05 1.24
CA CYS A 87 12.84 -0.78 0.98
C CYS A 87 11.87 -0.62 2.16
N ALA A 88 10.59 -0.51 1.86
CA ALA A 88 9.57 -0.35 2.88
C ALA A 88 8.27 -1.07 2.50
N VAL A 89 7.47 -1.41 3.50
CA VAL A 89 6.06 -1.71 3.29
C VAL A 89 5.25 -0.40 3.34
N PRO A 90 4.08 -0.31 2.69
CA PRO A 90 3.29 0.92 2.62
C PRO A 90 3.05 1.60 3.97
N ARG A 91 2.80 0.84 5.02
CA ARG A 91 2.53 1.39 6.37
C ARG A 91 3.68 2.25 6.92
N VAL A 92 4.92 1.90 6.65
CA VAL A 92 6.08 2.72 7.06
C VAL A 92 6.06 4.06 6.35
N ILE A 93 5.76 4.06 5.05
CA ILE A 93 5.67 5.29 4.25
C ILE A 93 4.46 6.15 4.68
N GLU A 94 3.34 5.52 5.02
CA GLU A 94 2.16 6.18 5.58
C GLU A 94 2.46 6.86 6.92
N MET A 95 3.22 6.19 7.79
CA MET A 95 3.68 6.80 9.05
C MET A 95 4.59 8.00 8.81
N MET A 96 5.47 7.94 7.80
CA MET A 96 6.30 9.09 7.39
C MET A 96 5.40 10.23 6.87
N TYR A 97 4.43 9.92 6.02
CA TYR A 97 3.46 10.89 5.51
C TYR A 97 2.71 11.57 6.65
N LYS A 98 2.20 10.80 7.62
CA LYS A 98 1.49 11.33 8.79
C LYS A 98 2.39 12.24 9.64
N LYS A 99 3.64 11.87 9.88
CA LYS A 99 4.59 12.73 10.61
C LYS A 99 4.84 14.06 9.89
N LEU A 100 4.94 14.05 8.55
CA LEU A 100 5.06 15.28 7.77
C LEU A 100 3.79 16.12 7.87
N GLU A 101 2.61 15.52 7.79
CA GLU A 101 1.33 16.20 7.97
C GLU A 101 1.24 16.89 9.33
N ASP A 102 1.54 16.18 10.41
CA ASP A 102 1.48 16.69 11.78
C ASP A 102 2.50 17.79 12.03
N ALA A 103 3.71 17.68 11.46
CA ALA A 103 4.69 18.76 11.47
C ALA A 103 4.15 20.04 10.82
N GLY A 104 3.37 19.92 9.76
CA GLY A 104 2.71 21.07 9.12
C GLY A 104 1.62 21.71 9.99
N LYS A 105 0.88 20.90 10.74
CA LYS A 105 -0.18 21.39 11.64
C LYS A 105 0.39 22.21 12.80
N SER A 106 1.58 21.87 13.29
CA SER A 106 2.25 22.57 14.40
C SER A 106 2.81 23.95 14.01
N LEU A 107 2.91 24.26 12.71
CA LEU A 107 3.39 25.55 12.23
C LEU A 107 2.38 26.67 12.46
N THR A 108 2.87 27.91 12.56
CA THR A 108 2.05 29.12 12.72
C THR A 108 2.39 30.18 11.68
N GLY A 109 1.50 31.17 11.51
CA GLY A 109 1.72 32.31 10.65
C GLY A 109 1.95 31.94 9.18
N ILE A 110 2.81 32.70 8.50
CA ILE A 110 3.09 32.57 7.06
C ILE A 110 3.72 31.20 6.71
N LYS A 111 4.47 30.61 7.65
CA LYS A 111 5.09 29.29 7.46
C LYS A 111 4.01 28.21 7.30
N LYS A 112 2.93 28.26 8.08
CA LYS A 112 1.78 27.35 7.98
C LYS A 112 1.08 27.47 6.62
N ILE A 113 0.90 28.70 6.13
CA ILE A 113 0.25 28.97 4.83
C ILE A 113 1.08 28.37 3.68
N ILE A 114 2.39 28.65 3.66
CA ILE A 114 3.29 28.12 2.63
C ILE A 114 3.34 26.59 2.68
N TYR A 115 3.41 26.02 3.89
CA TYR A 115 3.42 24.55 4.07
C TYR A 115 2.13 23.93 3.53
N LYS A 116 0.97 24.50 3.86
CA LYS A 116 -0.34 24.03 3.38
C LYS A 116 -0.43 24.09 1.84
N TRP A 117 0.10 25.14 1.22
CA TRP A 117 0.11 25.22 -0.24
C TRP A 117 1.02 24.16 -0.87
N ALA A 118 2.23 23.99 -0.34
CA ALA A 118 3.15 22.93 -0.78
C ALA A 118 2.54 21.54 -0.58
N TRP A 119 1.89 21.29 0.55
CA TRP A 119 1.20 20.05 0.86
C TRP A 119 0.10 19.73 -0.15
N ASN A 120 -0.81 20.68 -0.38
CA ASN A 120 -1.92 20.51 -1.33
C ASN A 120 -1.40 20.33 -2.77
N PHE A 121 -0.40 21.10 -3.16
CA PHE A 121 0.26 20.96 -4.46
C PHE A 121 0.89 19.59 -4.62
N GLY A 122 1.64 19.12 -3.62
CA GLY A 122 2.30 17.83 -3.65
C GLY A 122 1.34 16.66 -3.75
N ASN A 123 0.23 16.68 -2.99
CA ASN A 123 -0.80 15.63 -3.06
C ASN A 123 -1.50 15.53 -4.43
N THR A 124 -1.47 16.61 -5.22
CA THR A 124 -2.00 16.65 -6.60
C THR A 124 -0.92 16.65 -7.67
N PHE A 125 0.36 16.46 -7.27
CA PHE A 125 1.48 16.47 -8.20
C PHE A 125 1.37 15.31 -9.20
N ASP A 126 1.30 15.65 -10.47
CA ASP A 126 1.25 14.68 -11.55
C ASP A 126 2.54 14.74 -12.36
N TYR A 127 3.40 13.75 -12.14
CA TYR A 127 4.67 13.67 -12.84
C TYR A 127 4.55 13.11 -14.26
N GLU A 128 3.38 12.55 -14.64
CA GLU A 128 3.09 12.09 -15.99
C GLU A 128 2.72 13.26 -16.91
N ASN A 129 2.13 14.33 -16.33
CA ASN A 129 1.63 15.50 -17.07
C ASN A 129 2.17 16.81 -16.48
N LEU A 130 3.48 17.03 -16.60
CA LEU A 130 4.15 18.22 -16.09
C LEU A 130 4.04 19.39 -17.06
N THR A 131 3.36 20.46 -16.63
CA THR A 131 3.38 21.77 -17.30
C THR A 131 4.51 22.63 -16.76
N LEU A 132 5.03 23.56 -17.55
CA LEU A 132 6.17 24.42 -17.17
C LEU A 132 5.90 25.18 -15.85
N TRP A 133 4.70 25.70 -15.65
CA TRP A 133 4.34 26.38 -14.41
C TRP A 133 4.36 25.46 -13.19
N ARG A 134 3.93 24.20 -13.34
CA ARG A 134 3.99 23.20 -12.25
C ARG A 134 5.42 22.84 -11.90
N VAL A 135 6.30 22.74 -12.89
CA VAL A 135 7.74 22.51 -12.66
C VAL A 135 8.36 23.68 -11.88
N THR A 136 8.05 24.93 -12.27
CA THR A 136 8.56 26.12 -11.60
C THR A 136 8.05 26.23 -10.17
N LEU A 137 6.74 25.98 -9.97
CA LEU A 137 6.12 26.01 -8.65
C LEU A 137 6.67 24.88 -7.75
N ASN A 138 6.92 23.70 -8.31
CA ASN A 138 7.56 22.60 -7.57
C ASN A 138 8.96 22.98 -7.10
N LYS A 139 9.78 23.64 -7.94
CA LYS A 139 11.10 24.12 -7.54
C LYS A 139 11.03 25.13 -6.39
N LEU A 140 10.00 26.01 -6.39
CA LEU A 140 9.79 26.94 -5.28
C LEU A 140 9.43 26.22 -3.99
N PHE A 141 8.48 25.27 -4.03
CA PHE A 141 8.10 24.49 -2.86
C PHE A 141 9.23 23.56 -2.40
N ASP A 142 10.03 23.05 -3.33
CA ASP A 142 11.22 22.28 -2.98
C ASP A 142 12.18 23.09 -2.12
N LYS A 143 12.50 24.32 -2.54
CA LYS A 143 13.39 25.22 -1.77
C LYS A 143 12.81 25.62 -0.41
N LEU A 144 11.50 25.85 -0.31
CA LEU A 144 10.88 26.38 0.90
C LEU A 144 10.47 25.29 1.91
N VAL A 145 10.07 24.11 1.42
CA VAL A 145 9.44 23.05 2.23
C VAL A 145 10.12 21.70 2.04
N TYR A 146 10.15 21.14 0.83
CA TYR A 146 10.52 19.73 0.62
C TYR A 146 11.99 19.43 0.89
N SER A 147 12.89 20.37 0.62
CA SER A 147 14.31 20.23 0.98
C SER A 147 14.51 20.02 2.49
N LYS A 148 13.65 20.62 3.32
CA LYS A 148 13.71 20.45 4.78
C LYS A 148 13.24 19.05 5.21
N TRP A 149 12.27 18.47 4.47
CA TRP A 149 11.85 17.09 4.71
C TRP A 149 12.98 16.12 4.40
N ARG A 150 13.64 16.29 3.24
CA ARG A 150 14.79 15.47 2.88
C ARG A 150 15.95 15.63 3.85
N ALA A 151 16.21 16.86 4.32
CA ALA A 151 17.28 17.11 5.29
C ALA A 151 17.13 16.30 6.60
N ASN A 152 15.89 15.96 6.97
CA ASN A 152 15.61 15.09 8.11
C ASN A 152 15.76 13.59 7.81
N LEU A 153 15.97 13.23 6.54
CA LEU A 153 16.08 11.83 6.07
C LEU A 153 17.43 11.57 5.35
N GLY A 154 18.40 12.47 5.46
CA GLY A 154 19.74 12.29 4.84
C GLY A 154 20.13 13.37 3.84
N GLY A 155 19.21 14.24 3.41
CA GLY A 155 19.52 15.44 2.62
C GLY A 155 19.45 15.27 1.10
N HIS A 156 19.42 14.05 0.59
CA HIS A 156 19.46 13.74 -0.86
C HIS A 156 18.09 13.46 -1.48
N GLU A 157 18.07 13.32 -2.79
CA GLU A 157 17.00 12.62 -3.49
C GLU A 157 17.02 11.15 -3.06
N MET A 158 15.86 10.56 -2.80
CA MET A 158 15.77 9.26 -2.17
C MET A 158 14.97 8.28 -3.04
N LEU A 159 15.48 7.08 -3.18
CA LEU A 159 14.80 5.98 -3.87
C LEU A 159 14.17 5.06 -2.83
N ILE A 160 12.85 4.91 -2.91
CA ILE A 160 12.07 4.07 -2.01
C ILE A 160 11.39 2.99 -2.86
N VAL A 161 11.70 1.74 -2.61
CA VAL A 161 10.95 0.63 -3.22
C VAL A 161 9.89 0.17 -2.22
N THR A 162 8.67 -0.04 -2.68
CA THR A 162 7.60 -0.52 -1.82
C THR A 162 6.87 -1.70 -2.44
N GLY A 163 6.46 -2.62 -1.60
CA GLY A 163 5.76 -3.82 -2.02
C GLY A 163 4.99 -4.49 -0.88
N GLY A 164 4.31 -5.58 -1.22
CA GLY A 164 3.55 -6.36 -0.26
C GLY A 164 2.10 -5.93 -0.07
N SER A 165 1.74 -4.67 -0.30
CA SER A 165 0.37 -4.15 -0.40
C SER A 165 0.36 -2.84 -1.20
N SER A 166 -0.83 -2.36 -1.57
CA SER A 166 -0.97 -1.09 -2.30
C SER A 166 -0.68 0.11 -1.40
N ILE A 167 -0.24 1.21 -2.01
CA ILE A 167 -0.01 2.49 -1.36
C ILE A 167 -0.93 3.56 -1.98
N ARG A 168 -1.37 4.53 -1.17
CA ARG A 168 -2.24 5.62 -1.63
C ARG A 168 -1.54 6.51 -2.66
N ALA A 169 -2.23 6.80 -3.77
CA ALA A 169 -1.70 7.63 -4.86
C ALA A 169 -1.25 9.03 -4.41
N CYS A 170 -1.95 9.66 -3.46
CA CYS A 170 -1.57 10.97 -2.93
C CYS A 170 -0.20 10.96 -2.25
N ILE A 171 0.16 9.86 -1.59
CA ILE A 171 1.48 9.68 -0.95
C ILE A 171 2.57 9.63 -2.02
N ILE A 172 2.38 8.80 -3.06
CA ILE A 172 3.33 8.70 -4.18
C ILE A 172 3.53 10.07 -4.84
N ARG A 173 2.43 10.82 -5.05
CA ARG A 173 2.45 12.17 -5.63
C ARG A 173 3.25 13.14 -4.77
N LEU A 174 2.94 13.24 -3.48
CA LEU A 174 3.61 14.14 -2.54
C LEU A 174 5.09 13.84 -2.41
N PHE A 175 5.43 12.55 -2.26
CA PHE A 175 6.81 12.11 -2.14
C PHE A 175 7.58 12.35 -3.46
N SER A 176 6.94 12.15 -4.61
CA SER A 176 7.54 12.47 -5.91
C SER A 176 7.81 13.97 -6.07
N ALA A 177 6.88 14.84 -5.63
CA ALA A 177 7.10 16.29 -5.62
C ALA A 177 8.30 16.68 -4.73
N ALA A 178 8.46 15.95 -3.62
CA ALA A 178 9.55 16.13 -2.67
C ALA A 178 10.86 15.40 -3.07
N LYS A 179 10.95 14.81 -4.25
CA LYS A 179 12.09 14.03 -4.75
C LYS A 179 12.47 12.85 -3.84
N MET A 180 11.49 12.27 -3.19
CA MET A 180 11.55 10.99 -2.49
C MET A 180 10.74 9.99 -3.34
N TYR A 181 11.38 9.36 -4.31
CA TYR A 181 10.69 8.61 -5.36
C TYR A 181 10.27 7.24 -4.87
N ILE A 182 8.96 6.98 -4.86
CA ILE A 182 8.39 5.69 -4.51
C ILE A 182 8.15 4.88 -5.77
N TYR A 183 8.66 3.65 -5.78
CA TYR A 183 8.48 2.65 -6.82
C TYR A 183 7.77 1.44 -6.24
N GLU A 184 6.56 1.18 -6.74
CA GLU A 184 5.79 0.01 -6.34
C GLU A 184 6.27 -1.22 -7.09
N GLY A 185 6.40 -2.34 -6.37
CA GLY A 185 6.67 -3.66 -6.92
C GLY A 185 5.64 -4.68 -6.47
N TYR A 186 5.48 -5.72 -7.27
CA TYR A 186 4.58 -6.84 -7.02
C TYR A 186 5.30 -8.16 -7.11
N GLY A 187 4.94 -9.02 -6.21
CA GLY A 187 5.35 -10.41 -6.15
C GLY A 187 5.02 -11.07 -4.83
N LEU A 188 5.38 -12.33 -4.73
CA LEU A 188 5.05 -13.19 -3.61
C LEU A 188 6.32 -13.88 -3.08
N THR A 189 6.21 -14.50 -1.92
CA THR A 189 7.31 -15.36 -1.44
C THR A 189 7.61 -16.43 -2.45
N GLU A 190 6.60 -16.99 -3.10
CA GLU A 190 6.66 -18.05 -4.10
C GLU A 190 7.32 -17.62 -5.43
N THR A 191 7.60 -16.33 -5.61
CA THR A 191 8.17 -15.77 -6.86
C THR A 191 9.52 -15.05 -6.70
N ALA A 192 10.22 -15.24 -5.60
CA ALA A 192 11.60 -14.88 -5.26
C ALA A 192 12.04 -13.40 -5.24
N PRO A 193 11.32 -12.34 -4.94
CA PRO A 193 9.87 -12.20 -4.90
C PRO A 193 9.24 -11.56 -6.14
N VAL A 194 10.00 -10.78 -6.98
CA VAL A 194 9.49 -9.79 -7.93
C VAL A 194 8.93 -10.43 -9.21
N ILE A 195 7.72 -10.08 -9.56
CA ILE A 195 7.08 -10.34 -10.87
C ILE A 195 7.10 -9.07 -11.73
N ALA A 196 6.75 -7.93 -11.13
CA ALA A 196 6.67 -6.65 -11.79
C ALA A 196 7.12 -5.52 -10.86
N VAL A 197 7.68 -4.46 -11.42
CA VAL A 197 8.11 -3.28 -10.66
C VAL A 197 8.07 -2.03 -11.52
N ASN A 198 7.71 -0.90 -10.92
CA ASN A 198 7.91 0.41 -11.51
C ASN A 198 9.41 0.68 -11.62
N ASN A 199 9.89 1.05 -12.81
CA ASN A 199 11.31 1.08 -13.13
C ASN A 199 11.90 2.49 -12.96
N PRO A 200 12.89 2.68 -12.06
CA PRO A 200 13.56 3.96 -11.88
C PRO A 200 14.48 4.34 -13.07
N LYS A 201 15.17 3.37 -13.69
CA LYS A 201 16.17 3.60 -14.74
C LYS A 201 15.54 4.20 -16.00
N ASP A 202 14.43 3.62 -16.47
CA ASP A 202 13.76 4.09 -17.67
C ASP A 202 12.70 5.16 -17.40
N ARG A 203 12.55 5.56 -16.11
CA ARG A 203 11.47 6.44 -15.63
C ARG A 203 10.08 5.91 -15.98
N ILE A 204 9.98 4.61 -16.22
CA ILE A 204 8.73 3.93 -16.54
C ILE A 204 8.02 3.62 -15.23
N ARG A 205 7.10 4.49 -14.84
CA ARG A 205 6.27 4.29 -13.66
C ARG A 205 4.88 4.89 -13.89
N LYS A 206 3.88 4.22 -13.35
CA LYS A 206 2.49 4.67 -13.41
C LYS A 206 1.81 4.47 -12.08
N ILE A 207 1.27 5.55 -11.53
CA ILE A 207 0.54 5.52 -10.25
C ILE A 207 -0.66 4.56 -10.36
N GLY A 208 -0.85 3.74 -9.31
CA GLY A 208 -1.92 2.75 -9.26
C GLY A 208 -1.62 1.49 -10.06
N THR A 209 -0.36 1.28 -10.44
CA THR A 209 0.13 0.04 -11.04
C THR A 209 1.39 -0.42 -10.31
N VAL A 210 1.70 -1.70 -10.42
CA VAL A 210 2.93 -2.30 -9.87
C VAL A 210 4.07 -2.33 -10.90
N GLY A 211 3.91 -1.59 -12.01
CA GLY A 211 4.95 -1.41 -13.00
C GLY A 211 4.96 -2.44 -14.12
N LYS A 212 6.12 -2.55 -14.78
CA LYS A 212 6.36 -3.43 -15.90
C LYS A 212 6.74 -4.83 -15.40
N ILE A 213 6.28 -5.85 -16.10
CA ILE A 213 6.69 -7.23 -15.86
C ILE A 213 8.21 -7.34 -16.06
N MET A 214 8.89 -8.02 -15.15
CA MET A 214 10.33 -8.23 -15.18
C MET A 214 10.72 -9.10 -16.40
N GLU A 215 11.82 -8.76 -17.05
CA GLU A 215 12.32 -9.49 -18.20
C GLU A 215 12.59 -10.96 -17.85
N GLY A 216 12.19 -11.86 -18.75
CA GLY A 216 12.29 -13.32 -18.55
C GLY A 216 11.18 -13.90 -17.64
N THR A 217 10.21 -13.08 -17.23
CA THR A 217 9.02 -13.50 -16.50
C THR A 217 7.81 -13.49 -17.44
N GLU A 218 7.09 -14.60 -17.49
CA GLU A 218 5.85 -14.71 -18.24
C GLU A 218 4.67 -14.45 -17.32
N VAL A 219 3.68 -13.68 -17.80
CA VAL A 219 2.41 -13.41 -17.11
C VAL A 219 1.24 -13.60 -18.07
N MET A 220 0.22 -14.29 -17.62
CA MET A 220 -1.08 -14.39 -18.29
C MET A 220 -2.22 -14.21 -17.30
N PHE A 221 -3.43 -14.04 -17.81
CA PHE A 221 -4.63 -13.90 -17.02
C PHE A 221 -5.56 -15.06 -17.28
N ALA A 222 -6.00 -15.73 -16.23
CA ALA A 222 -7.03 -16.75 -16.31
C ALA A 222 -8.39 -16.11 -16.69
N PRO A 223 -9.41 -16.90 -17.11
CA PRO A 223 -10.73 -16.36 -17.47
C PRO A 223 -11.43 -15.55 -16.36
N ASP A 224 -11.09 -15.80 -15.10
CA ASP A 224 -11.60 -15.07 -13.93
C ASP A 224 -10.72 -13.87 -13.53
N GLY A 225 -9.70 -13.54 -14.34
CA GLY A 225 -8.77 -12.44 -14.14
C GLY A 225 -7.62 -12.75 -13.18
N GLU A 226 -7.48 -13.99 -12.69
CA GLU A 226 -6.34 -14.37 -11.86
C GLU A 226 -5.03 -14.23 -12.65
N ILE A 227 -4.03 -13.63 -12.01
CA ILE A 227 -2.68 -13.51 -12.55
C ILE A 227 -1.98 -14.85 -12.40
N LEU A 228 -1.54 -15.40 -13.51
CA LEU A 228 -0.68 -16.57 -13.58
C LEU A 228 0.72 -16.13 -14.00
N THR A 229 1.74 -16.73 -13.41
CA THR A 229 3.14 -16.43 -13.78
C THR A 229 3.96 -17.68 -13.97
N ARG A 230 4.91 -17.61 -14.90
CA ARG A 230 5.84 -18.71 -15.20
C ARG A 230 7.23 -18.15 -15.47
N GLY A 231 8.25 -18.87 -15.07
CA GLY A 231 9.66 -18.52 -15.32
C GLY A 231 10.59 -18.92 -14.19
N PRO A 232 11.89 -18.58 -14.29
CA PRO A 232 12.90 -18.99 -13.31
C PRO A 232 12.69 -18.46 -11.89
N HIS A 233 11.90 -17.39 -11.73
CA HIS A 233 11.56 -16.78 -10.43
C HIS A 233 10.59 -17.62 -9.60
N VAL A 234 9.87 -18.57 -10.20
CA VAL A 234 8.88 -19.41 -9.51
C VAL A 234 9.57 -20.41 -8.59
N MET A 235 8.99 -20.64 -7.44
CA MET A 235 9.47 -21.61 -6.43
C MET A 235 9.54 -23.04 -6.96
N MET A 236 10.32 -23.89 -6.30
CA MET A 236 10.34 -25.34 -6.54
C MET A 236 9.07 -26.03 -6.01
N GLY A 237 8.39 -25.42 -5.06
CA GLY A 237 7.20 -25.95 -4.40
C GLY A 237 7.22 -25.69 -2.89
N TYR A 238 6.21 -26.21 -2.20
CA TYR A 238 6.10 -26.12 -0.75
C TYR A 238 6.80 -27.33 -0.08
N TYR A 239 7.58 -27.06 0.95
CA TYR A 239 8.34 -28.07 1.68
C TYR A 239 7.41 -29.07 2.38
N LYS A 240 7.59 -30.36 2.05
CA LYS A 240 6.78 -31.49 2.56
C LYS A 240 5.26 -31.34 2.31
N ASP A 241 4.88 -30.54 1.30
CA ASP A 241 3.48 -30.35 0.92
C ASP A 241 3.31 -30.41 -0.61
N PRO A 242 3.38 -31.64 -1.18
CA PRO A 242 3.26 -31.83 -2.62
C PRO A 242 1.84 -31.58 -3.14
N GLU A 243 0.82 -31.68 -2.29
CA GLU A 243 -0.56 -31.43 -2.65
C GLU A 243 -0.77 -29.92 -2.87
N ALA A 244 -0.41 -29.08 -1.88
CA ALA A 244 -0.45 -27.64 -2.05
C ALA A 244 0.44 -27.14 -3.20
N THR A 245 1.53 -27.86 -3.49
CA THR A 245 2.39 -27.52 -4.64
C THR A 245 1.66 -27.76 -5.96
N ARG A 246 0.96 -28.88 -6.12
CA ARG A 246 0.15 -29.18 -7.33
C ARG A 246 -1.06 -28.26 -7.48
N GLU A 247 -1.62 -27.79 -6.37
CA GLU A 247 -2.69 -26.77 -6.41
C GLU A 247 -2.17 -25.40 -6.86
N ALA A 248 -0.94 -25.05 -6.50
CA ALA A 248 -0.35 -23.76 -6.76
C ALA A 248 0.37 -23.66 -8.12
N ILE A 249 0.92 -24.78 -8.63
CA ILE A 249 1.63 -24.84 -9.92
C ILE A 249 0.95 -25.92 -10.76
N ASP A 250 0.38 -25.51 -11.88
CA ASP A 250 -0.29 -26.43 -12.79
C ASP A 250 0.67 -27.30 -13.64
N SER A 251 0.12 -28.22 -14.46
CA SER A 251 0.89 -29.12 -15.29
C SER A 251 1.74 -28.43 -16.37
N ASP A 252 1.39 -27.20 -16.76
CA ASP A 252 2.08 -26.38 -17.75
C ASP A 252 3.11 -25.44 -17.12
N GLY A 253 3.30 -25.54 -15.80
CA GLY A 253 4.27 -24.78 -15.00
C GLY A 253 3.82 -23.37 -14.65
N TRP A 254 2.54 -23.04 -14.82
CA TRP A 254 2.01 -21.76 -14.38
C TRP A 254 1.73 -21.77 -12.87
N PHE A 255 2.29 -20.78 -12.20
CA PHE A 255 2.01 -20.54 -10.78
C PHE A 255 0.77 -19.65 -10.66
N HIS A 256 -0.23 -20.14 -9.91
CA HIS A 256 -1.47 -19.45 -9.58
C HIS A 256 -1.22 -18.50 -8.41
N THR A 257 -1.19 -17.20 -8.67
CA THR A 257 -0.83 -16.21 -7.64
C THR A 257 -1.92 -15.99 -6.60
N GLY A 258 -3.17 -16.29 -6.95
CA GLY A 258 -4.35 -15.95 -6.14
C GLY A 258 -4.66 -14.47 -6.13
N ASP A 259 -3.97 -13.65 -6.91
CA ASP A 259 -4.22 -12.22 -7.09
C ASP A 259 -4.88 -12.00 -8.45
N VAL A 260 -5.82 -11.05 -8.52
CA VAL A 260 -6.53 -10.66 -9.75
C VAL A 260 -5.96 -9.35 -10.24
N GLY A 261 -5.85 -9.21 -11.57
CA GLY A 261 -5.26 -8.00 -12.15
C GLY A 261 -5.54 -7.81 -13.63
N GLU A 262 -4.94 -6.78 -14.19
CA GLU A 262 -5.07 -6.42 -15.59
C GLU A 262 -3.83 -5.70 -16.11
N MET A 263 -3.65 -5.67 -17.44
CA MET A 263 -2.64 -4.82 -18.09
C MET A 263 -3.22 -3.44 -18.40
N VAL A 264 -2.54 -2.41 -17.91
CA VAL A 264 -2.85 -1.02 -18.23
C VAL A 264 -1.96 -0.55 -19.37
N ASN A 265 -2.57 -0.04 -20.44
CA ASN A 265 -1.89 0.41 -21.67
C ASN A 265 -0.98 -0.66 -22.30
N GLY A 266 -1.22 -1.94 -22.04
CA GLY A 266 -0.40 -3.05 -22.54
C GLY A 266 1.02 -3.14 -21.96
N ILE A 267 1.36 -2.33 -20.98
CA ILE A 267 2.72 -2.21 -20.43
C ILE A 267 2.76 -2.47 -18.92
N PHE A 268 1.81 -1.87 -18.16
CA PHE A 268 1.84 -1.85 -16.73
C PHE A 268 0.89 -2.89 -16.13
N LEU A 269 1.37 -3.69 -15.21
CA LEU A 269 0.53 -4.60 -14.43
C LEU A 269 -0.17 -3.82 -13.31
N ARG A 270 -1.47 -4.02 -13.17
CA ARG A 270 -2.29 -3.52 -12.06
C ARG A 270 -2.88 -4.70 -11.31
N ILE A 271 -2.71 -4.70 -10.00
CA ILE A 271 -3.38 -5.64 -9.12
C ILE A 271 -4.71 -5.00 -8.70
N THR A 272 -5.80 -5.70 -8.88
CA THR A 272 -7.13 -5.19 -8.53
C THR A 272 -7.60 -5.75 -7.20
N ASP A 273 -7.38 -7.04 -6.93
CA ASP A 273 -7.72 -7.65 -5.63
C ASP A 273 -7.06 -9.02 -5.44
N ARG A 274 -7.39 -9.67 -4.32
CA ARG A 274 -7.10 -11.08 -4.06
C ARG A 274 -8.33 -11.94 -4.32
N LYS A 275 -8.18 -13.00 -5.08
CA LYS A 275 -9.25 -13.93 -5.46
C LYS A 275 -10.02 -14.47 -4.24
N LYS A 276 -9.34 -14.77 -3.14
CA LYS A 276 -9.94 -15.27 -1.88
C LYS A 276 -10.64 -14.16 -1.06
N GLU A 277 -10.38 -12.89 -1.34
CA GLU A 277 -10.97 -11.75 -0.63
C GLU A 277 -12.15 -11.15 -1.40
N ILE A 278 -12.21 -11.37 -2.72
CA ILE A 278 -13.35 -10.99 -3.55
C ILE A 278 -14.60 -11.73 -3.03
N PHE A 279 -15.62 -10.98 -2.74
CA PHE A 279 -16.90 -11.56 -2.33
C PHE A 279 -18.00 -11.27 -3.34
N LYS A 280 -19.02 -12.11 -3.31
CA LYS A 280 -20.18 -12.03 -4.19
C LYS A 280 -21.36 -11.42 -3.45
N LEU A 281 -21.99 -10.42 -4.03
CA LEU A 281 -23.28 -9.90 -3.57
C LEU A 281 -24.42 -10.86 -3.91
N SER A 282 -25.55 -10.74 -3.24
CA SER A 282 -26.73 -11.57 -3.48
C SER A 282 -27.30 -11.44 -4.90
N ASN A 283 -27.02 -10.32 -5.59
CA ASN A 283 -27.38 -10.09 -6.99
C ASN A 283 -26.40 -10.71 -8.01
N GLY A 284 -25.42 -11.49 -7.54
CA GLY A 284 -24.44 -12.18 -8.38
C GLY A 284 -23.22 -11.36 -8.79
N LYS A 285 -23.15 -10.07 -8.46
CA LYS A 285 -21.99 -9.22 -8.77
C LYS A 285 -20.86 -9.44 -7.77
N TYR A 286 -19.61 -9.38 -8.25
CA TYR A 286 -18.42 -9.50 -7.44
C TYR A 286 -17.92 -8.13 -7.02
N VAL A 287 -17.48 -8.01 -5.77
CA VAL A 287 -16.87 -6.80 -5.20
C VAL A 287 -15.43 -7.11 -4.82
N ALA A 288 -14.53 -6.26 -5.26
CA ALA A 288 -13.11 -6.25 -4.94
C ALA A 288 -12.86 -5.34 -3.71
N PRO A 289 -12.86 -5.87 -2.47
CA PRO A 289 -12.90 -5.04 -1.28
C PRO A 289 -11.66 -4.17 -1.14
N GLN A 290 -10.47 -4.67 -1.48
CA GLN A 290 -9.23 -3.92 -1.35
C GLN A 290 -9.19 -2.70 -2.28
N LEU A 291 -9.73 -2.81 -3.50
CA LEU A 291 -9.84 -1.69 -4.43
C LEU A 291 -10.70 -0.57 -3.84
N VAL A 292 -11.85 -0.94 -3.29
CA VAL A 292 -12.79 0.02 -2.69
C VAL A 292 -12.19 0.67 -1.43
N GLU A 293 -11.56 -0.12 -0.56
CA GLU A 293 -10.86 0.37 0.65
C GLU A 293 -9.74 1.35 0.32
N ASN A 294 -8.93 1.04 -0.70
CA ASN A 294 -7.90 1.96 -1.15
C ASN A 294 -8.47 3.31 -1.58
N LYS A 295 -9.63 3.30 -2.23
CA LYS A 295 -10.36 4.52 -2.62
C LYS A 295 -10.93 5.26 -1.41
N LEU A 296 -11.54 4.57 -0.45
CA LEU A 296 -12.05 5.16 0.78
C LEU A 296 -10.91 5.82 1.59
N ASN A 297 -9.79 5.12 1.70
CA ASN A 297 -8.62 5.60 2.44
C ASN A 297 -7.88 6.77 1.73
N GLU A 298 -8.27 7.18 0.51
CA GLU A 298 -7.83 8.44 -0.11
C GLU A 298 -8.44 9.67 0.59
N SER A 299 -9.57 9.52 1.32
CA SER A 299 -10.15 10.60 2.10
C SER A 299 -9.27 10.97 3.29
N PRO A 300 -8.98 12.27 3.52
CA PRO A 300 -8.22 12.68 4.69
C PRO A 300 -8.93 12.38 6.02
N TYR A 301 -10.26 12.23 6.00
CA TYR A 301 -11.08 11.95 7.19
C TYR A 301 -11.22 10.46 7.51
N ILE A 302 -10.71 9.57 6.65
CA ILE A 302 -10.75 8.12 6.83
C ILE A 302 -9.32 7.62 7.09
N GLU A 303 -9.08 7.01 8.25
CA GLU A 303 -7.80 6.40 8.58
C GLU A 303 -7.70 4.98 8.01
N SER A 304 -8.76 4.20 8.20
CA SER A 304 -8.84 2.82 7.71
C SER A 304 -10.28 2.44 7.41
N SER A 305 -10.48 1.50 6.50
CA SER A 305 -11.80 0.98 6.17
C SER A 305 -11.77 -0.53 5.93
N LEU A 306 -12.87 -1.21 6.28
CA LEU A 306 -13.15 -2.60 5.99
C LEU A 306 -14.42 -2.67 5.16
N VAL A 307 -14.31 -3.12 3.92
CA VAL A 307 -15.46 -3.31 3.02
C VAL A 307 -16.05 -4.70 3.24
N ILE A 308 -17.36 -4.73 3.42
CA ILE A 308 -18.18 -5.91 3.75
C ILE A 308 -19.36 -6.01 2.80
N GLY A 309 -20.01 -7.20 2.72
CA GLY A 309 -21.19 -7.37 1.87
C GLY A 309 -21.34 -8.76 1.26
N SER A 310 -20.57 -9.75 1.73
CA SER A 310 -20.68 -11.12 1.22
C SER A 310 -22.10 -11.66 1.38
N ASN A 311 -22.70 -12.06 0.25
CA ASN A 311 -24.10 -12.53 0.14
C ASN A 311 -25.17 -11.47 0.48
N GLU A 312 -24.79 -10.21 0.70
CA GLU A 312 -25.72 -9.11 0.96
C GLU A 312 -26.12 -8.40 -0.35
N LYS A 313 -27.18 -7.58 -0.30
CA LYS A 313 -27.67 -6.86 -1.48
C LYS A 313 -26.72 -5.78 -1.99
N VAL A 314 -25.93 -5.18 -1.09
CA VAL A 314 -25.06 -4.04 -1.36
C VAL A 314 -23.77 -4.13 -0.55
N ALA A 315 -22.72 -3.49 -1.07
CA ALA A 315 -21.50 -3.29 -0.33
C ALA A 315 -21.66 -2.20 0.74
N SER A 316 -21.06 -2.42 1.89
CA SER A 316 -21.06 -1.52 3.04
C SER A 316 -19.65 -1.41 3.64
N ALA A 317 -19.41 -0.51 4.57
CA ALA A 317 -18.09 -0.34 5.17
C ALA A 317 -18.14 -0.11 6.69
N ILE A 318 -17.14 -0.66 7.39
CA ILE A 318 -16.76 -0.22 8.73
C ILE A 318 -15.57 0.71 8.57
N ILE A 319 -15.64 1.89 9.18
CA ILE A 319 -14.69 2.97 8.95
C ILE A 319 -14.11 3.43 10.29
N ILE A 320 -12.79 3.47 10.36
CA ILE A 320 -12.07 4.19 11.41
C ILE A 320 -11.82 5.61 10.89
N PRO A 321 -12.43 6.64 11.48
CA PRO A 321 -12.16 8.02 11.12
C PRO A 321 -10.74 8.44 11.49
N ASN A 322 -10.17 9.39 10.77
CA ASN A 322 -8.94 10.05 11.21
C ASN A 322 -9.26 10.98 12.37
N GLY A 323 -9.03 10.49 13.60
CA GLY A 323 -9.43 11.16 14.84
C GLY A 323 -8.95 12.60 14.92
N VAL A 324 -7.70 12.88 14.55
CA VAL A 324 -7.13 14.23 14.59
C VAL A 324 -7.87 15.18 13.66
N LEU A 325 -8.09 14.76 12.41
CA LEU A 325 -8.73 15.64 11.41
C LEU A 325 -10.23 15.82 11.66
N VAL A 326 -10.89 14.80 12.20
CA VAL A 326 -12.31 14.91 12.58
C VAL A 326 -12.45 15.81 13.82
N GLN A 327 -11.56 15.73 14.82
CA GLN A 327 -11.54 16.66 15.95
C GLN A 327 -11.29 18.11 15.50
N ASP A 328 -10.30 18.35 14.64
CA ASP A 328 -10.02 19.67 14.10
C ASP A 328 -11.23 20.22 13.35
N TRP A 329 -11.88 19.38 12.54
CA TRP A 329 -13.10 19.76 11.84
C TRP A 329 -14.24 20.09 12.81
N ALA A 330 -14.47 19.27 13.84
CA ALA A 330 -15.49 19.49 14.86
C ALA A 330 -15.24 20.79 15.64
N ALA A 331 -13.97 21.05 16.02
CA ALA A 331 -13.60 22.30 16.69
C ALA A 331 -13.89 23.55 15.82
N HIS A 332 -13.61 23.49 14.51
CA HIS A 332 -13.96 24.58 13.60
C HIS A 332 -15.47 24.80 13.47
N HIS A 333 -16.27 23.75 13.68
CA HIS A 333 -17.75 23.82 13.69
C HIS A 333 -18.33 24.03 15.09
N LYS A 334 -17.48 24.34 16.09
CA LYS A 334 -17.87 24.62 17.48
C LYS A 334 -18.69 23.49 18.12
N MET A 335 -18.42 22.25 17.74
CA MET A 335 -19.06 21.08 18.32
C MET A 335 -18.50 20.80 19.72
N VAL A 336 -19.40 20.37 20.63
CA VAL A 336 -19.03 19.92 21.97
C VAL A 336 -19.27 18.41 22.04
N PHE A 337 -18.28 17.65 22.47
CA PHE A 337 -18.35 16.19 22.61
C PHE A 337 -17.58 15.76 23.88
N GLN A 338 -17.95 14.60 24.44
CA GLN A 338 -17.34 14.07 25.65
C GLN A 338 -16.10 13.25 25.36
N ASP A 339 -16.17 12.41 24.33
CA ASP A 339 -15.09 11.51 23.88
C ASP A 339 -15.24 11.24 22.38
N MET A 340 -14.36 10.41 21.81
CA MET A 340 -14.35 10.11 20.37
C MET A 340 -15.54 9.26 19.97
N ASP A 341 -15.96 8.32 20.78
CA ASP A 341 -17.16 7.52 20.51
C ASP A 341 -18.40 8.41 20.39
N ASN A 342 -18.57 9.34 21.33
CA ASN A 342 -19.64 10.32 21.26
C ASN A 342 -19.54 11.19 20.02
N LEU A 343 -18.34 11.66 19.64
CA LEU A 343 -18.11 12.45 18.44
C LEU A 343 -18.51 11.67 17.18
N TYR A 344 -18.14 10.40 17.06
CA TYR A 344 -18.41 9.57 15.89
C TYR A 344 -19.88 9.17 15.74
N THR A 345 -20.67 9.24 16.82
CA THR A 345 -22.12 9.01 16.76
C THR A 345 -22.91 10.27 16.34
N THR A 346 -22.28 11.46 16.34
CA THR A 346 -22.96 12.70 15.96
C THR A 346 -23.41 12.68 14.49
N LYS A 347 -24.53 13.32 14.21
CA LYS A 347 -25.06 13.45 12.85
C LYS A 347 -24.08 14.18 11.94
N GLU A 348 -23.46 15.23 12.44
CA GLU A 348 -22.55 16.10 11.72
C GLU A 348 -21.31 15.36 11.21
N VAL A 349 -20.68 14.54 12.04
CA VAL A 349 -19.52 13.72 11.65
C VAL A 349 -19.95 12.60 10.68
N ASN A 350 -21.11 11.97 10.91
CA ASN A 350 -21.64 10.99 9.98
C ASN A 350 -21.95 11.63 8.61
N ASP A 351 -22.47 12.86 8.56
CA ASP A 351 -22.71 13.58 7.31
C ASP A 351 -21.41 13.99 6.61
N LEU A 352 -20.36 14.35 7.37
CA LEU A 352 -19.02 14.60 6.83
C LEU A 352 -18.48 13.36 6.09
N ILE A 353 -18.47 12.21 6.77
CA ILE A 353 -17.97 10.95 6.19
C ILE A 353 -18.87 10.50 5.04
N ARG A 354 -20.17 10.67 5.13
CA ARG A 354 -21.12 10.38 4.04
C ARG A 354 -20.79 11.16 2.77
N LYS A 355 -20.51 12.45 2.88
CA LYS A 355 -20.12 13.30 1.73
C LYS A 355 -18.82 12.79 1.07
N GLU A 356 -17.85 12.36 1.88
CA GLU A 356 -16.62 11.76 1.35
C GLU A 356 -16.89 10.44 0.61
N ILE A 357 -17.71 9.56 1.19
CA ILE A 357 -18.13 8.30 0.54
C ILE A 357 -18.87 8.59 -0.78
N GLU A 358 -19.81 9.52 -0.80
CA GLU A 358 -20.53 9.91 -2.01
C GLU A 358 -19.61 10.45 -3.11
N ARG A 359 -18.60 11.23 -2.73
CA ARG A 359 -17.55 11.71 -3.65
C ARG A 359 -16.76 10.54 -4.25
N ILE A 360 -16.37 9.58 -3.43
CA ILE A 360 -15.59 8.41 -3.83
C ILE A 360 -16.43 7.45 -4.68
N ASN A 361 -17.69 7.22 -4.30
CA ASN A 361 -18.63 6.37 -5.03
C ASN A 361 -18.80 6.77 -6.51
N LYS A 362 -18.59 8.06 -6.86
CA LYS A 362 -18.64 8.51 -8.27
C LYS A 362 -17.57 7.86 -9.15
N SER A 363 -16.49 7.36 -8.56
CA SER A 363 -15.38 6.69 -9.24
C SER A 363 -15.48 5.16 -9.20
N LEU A 364 -16.50 4.61 -8.52
CA LEU A 364 -16.70 3.18 -8.33
C LEU A 364 -17.84 2.67 -9.22
N ALA A 365 -17.75 1.40 -9.63
CA ALA A 365 -18.85 0.72 -10.32
C ALA A 365 -20.09 0.64 -9.40
N PRO A 366 -21.32 0.64 -9.95
CA PRO A 366 -22.53 0.70 -9.16
C PRO A 366 -22.66 -0.36 -8.06
N HIS A 367 -22.11 -1.56 -8.27
CA HIS A 367 -22.14 -2.67 -7.31
C HIS A 367 -21.02 -2.58 -6.25
N GLU A 368 -19.99 -1.77 -6.48
CA GLU A 368 -18.88 -1.51 -5.55
C GLU A 368 -19.14 -0.31 -4.65
N GLN A 369 -20.16 0.48 -4.96
CA GLN A 369 -20.49 1.67 -4.18
C GLN A 369 -20.93 1.33 -2.77
N ILE A 370 -20.35 2.00 -1.80
CA ILE A 370 -20.71 1.85 -0.38
C ILE A 370 -22.05 2.54 -0.14
N LYS A 371 -23.04 1.75 0.30
CA LYS A 371 -24.40 2.23 0.58
C LYS A 371 -24.63 2.53 2.07
N PHE A 372 -24.05 1.71 2.93
CA PHE A 372 -24.14 1.89 4.38
C PHE A 372 -22.74 1.86 5.00
N PHE A 373 -22.57 2.52 6.12
CA PHE A 373 -21.32 2.47 6.88
C PHE A 373 -21.59 2.63 8.38
N ARG A 374 -20.61 2.21 9.18
CA ARG A 374 -20.52 2.51 10.62
C ARG A 374 -19.14 3.06 10.92
N LEU A 375 -19.12 4.09 11.77
CA LEU A 375 -17.88 4.63 12.33
C LEU A 375 -17.57 3.88 13.62
N VAL A 376 -16.30 3.57 13.84
CA VAL A 376 -15.80 2.91 15.04
C VAL A 376 -14.57 3.63 15.55
N ASP A 377 -14.41 3.69 16.89
CA ASP A 377 -13.24 4.21 17.56
C ASP A 377 -12.36 3.04 18.01
N ASP A 378 -11.75 2.39 17.03
CA ASP A 378 -10.96 1.18 17.26
C ASP A 378 -9.54 1.36 16.68
N GLU A 379 -8.58 0.67 17.24
CA GLU A 379 -7.24 0.56 16.68
C GLU A 379 -7.01 -0.84 16.11
N TRP A 380 -6.73 -0.93 14.80
CA TRP A 380 -6.30 -2.19 14.20
C TRP A 380 -4.79 -2.31 14.28
N THR A 381 -4.33 -3.31 15.03
CA THR A 381 -2.90 -3.52 15.30
C THR A 381 -2.50 -4.99 15.11
N THR A 382 -1.20 -5.23 15.05
CA THR A 382 -0.65 -6.60 15.08
C THR A 382 -0.81 -7.23 16.47
N ALA A 383 -0.81 -6.42 17.52
CA ALA A 383 -0.91 -6.87 18.89
C ALA A 383 -2.31 -7.44 19.21
N ASN A 384 -3.38 -6.80 18.72
CA ASN A 384 -4.74 -7.32 18.89
C ASN A 384 -5.15 -8.34 17.81
N GLY A 385 -4.22 -8.68 16.90
CA GLY A 385 -4.41 -9.69 15.87
C GLY A 385 -5.32 -9.29 14.71
N LEU A 386 -5.74 -8.03 14.60
CA LEU A 386 -6.58 -7.52 13.50
C LEU A 386 -5.74 -7.17 12.26
N LEU A 387 -4.42 -6.93 12.44
CA LEU A 387 -3.46 -6.84 11.35
C LEU A 387 -2.46 -8.00 11.37
N SER A 388 -1.94 -8.35 10.21
CA SER A 388 -0.81 -9.27 10.06
C SER A 388 0.51 -8.59 10.48
N GLN A 389 1.61 -9.37 10.63
CA GLN A 389 2.95 -8.80 10.89
C GLN A 389 3.42 -7.85 9.77
N THR A 390 2.87 -7.99 8.57
CA THR A 390 3.08 -7.07 7.44
C THR A 390 2.03 -5.97 7.36
N LEU A 391 1.28 -5.75 8.43
CA LEU A 391 0.27 -4.69 8.60
C LEU A 391 -0.91 -4.75 7.60
N LYS A 392 -1.20 -5.93 7.06
CA LYS A 392 -2.39 -6.19 6.21
C LYS A 392 -3.60 -6.53 7.06
N LEU A 393 -4.79 -6.16 6.59
CA LEU A 393 -6.06 -6.52 7.23
C LEU A 393 -6.21 -8.05 7.33
N ARG A 394 -6.51 -8.53 8.50
CA ARG A 394 -6.91 -9.94 8.72
C ARG A 394 -8.43 -10.03 8.66
N ARG A 395 -8.99 -10.04 7.45
CA ARG A 395 -10.44 -9.93 7.19
C ARG A 395 -11.28 -10.91 7.98
N ALA A 396 -10.86 -12.16 8.08
CA ALA A 396 -11.59 -13.17 8.86
C ALA A 396 -11.70 -12.76 10.35
N GLN A 397 -10.63 -12.22 10.92
CA GLN A 397 -10.61 -11.75 12.32
C GLN A 397 -11.43 -10.47 12.48
N LEU A 398 -11.32 -9.53 11.54
CA LEU A 398 -12.10 -8.30 11.52
C LEU A 398 -13.59 -8.58 11.38
N ASN A 399 -13.98 -9.46 10.47
CA ASN A 399 -15.39 -9.85 10.32
C ASN A 399 -15.95 -10.49 11.58
N LYS A 400 -15.17 -11.33 12.27
CA LYS A 400 -15.56 -11.92 13.55
C LYS A 400 -15.64 -10.87 14.66
N HIS A 401 -14.68 -9.94 14.72
CA HIS A 401 -14.65 -8.85 15.70
C HIS A 401 -15.88 -7.94 15.57
N TYR A 402 -16.30 -7.63 14.34
CA TYR A 402 -17.42 -6.75 14.04
C TYR A 402 -18.72 -7.48 13.69
N GLU A 403 -18.87 -8.77 14.00
CA GLU A 403 -20.02 -9.58 13.61
C GLU A 403 -21.37 -8.93 13.95
N LYS A 404 -21.49 -8.37 15.16
CA LYS A 404 -22.71 -7.67 15.60
C LYS A 404 -22.96 -6.39 14.79
N ILE A 405 -21.93 -5.56 14.61
CA ILE A 405 -22.04 -4.30 13.84
C ILE A 405 -22.40 -4.59 12.38
N ILE A 406 -21.84 -5.65 11.79
CA ILE A 406 -22.17 -6.10 10.44
C ILE A 406 -23.63 -6.52 10.35
N ALA A 407 -24.10 -7.32 11.30
CA ALA A 407 -25.51 -7.72 11.36
C ALA A 407 -26.46 -6.52 11.47
N ASP A 408 -26.14 -5.54 12.31
CA ASP A 408 -26.92 -4.31 12.50
C ASP A 408 -26.98 -3.47 11.22
N ILE A 409 -25.87 -3.30 10.50
CA ILE A 409 -25.82 -2.57 9.22
C ILE A 409 -26.85 -3.14 8.23
N TYR A 410 -26.94 -4.46 8.15
CA TYR A 410 -27.81 -5.12 7.16
C TYR A 410 -29.24 -5.35 7.67
N SER A 411 -29.48 -5.40 8.99
CA SER A 411 -30.85 -5.42 9.55
C SER A 411 -31.55 -4.08 9.34
N ASP A 412 -30.86 -2.97 9.59
CA ASP A 412 -31.37 -1.61 9.35
C ASP A 412 -31.68 -1.35 7.86
N SER A 413 -31.00 -2.09 6.96
CA SER A 413 -31.23 -2.00 5.52
C SER A 413 -32.47 -2.72 5.02
N LYS A 414 -32.99 -3.70 5.78
CA LYS A 414 -34.22 -4.46 5.43
C LYS A 414 -35.51 -3.71 5.80
N GLY A 415 -35.38 -2.66 6.61
CA GLY A 415 -36.52 -1.82 7.05
C GLY A 415 -36.71 -0.53 6.25
N LYS A 416 -35.89 -0.28 5.24
CA LYS A 416 -36.00 0.84 4.28
C LYS A 416 -36.12 0.29 2.86
#